data_d3087ad0e22dffd23082015f334f5465
#
_entry.id   d3087ad0e22dffd23082015f334f5465
#
_cell.length_a   1.000
_cell.length_b   1.000
_cell.length_c   1.000
_cell.angle_alpha   90.00
_cell.angle_beta   90.00
_cell.angle_gamma   90.00
#
_symmetry.space_group_name_H-M   'P 1'
#
loop_
_entity.id
_entity.type
_entity.pdbx_description
1 polymer ?
#
loop_
_entity_poly.entity_id
_entity_poly.type
_entity_poly.pdbx_seq_one_letter_code
_entity_poly.pdbx_strand_id
1 'polypeptide(L)'
;MLNRNELTRYHRQLLIPEFGEEGQRRLKNSHVFVIGLGGLGCASATYFVAAGVGHITLVDFDVVELSDLNRQVLYWEEDIGEKKVLVAQRKLSKLNSTIEIIPIFAKITKKNVFSIIDGAQVVVDGLDNLATRLIVNSACIKHKIPYIYAGVSRLRGMITTIIPGKTPCLACIYPEGSRGGGGLGVLGVIPALIANFQALESIKLLIGQSPSLAGKLLRFNGNDMKFRIDEIKRNESCKVCSQEVVK
;
A
#
# COMPACT_ATOMS: atom_id res chain seq x y z
N MET A 1 11.75 23.12 4.95
CA MET A 1 12.41 22.84 6.25
C MET A 1 11.39 22.26 7.21
N LEU A 2 11.81 21.42 8.17
CA LEU A 2 10.96 20.92 9.25
C LEU A 2 10.81 22.05 10.30
N ASN A 3 9.59 22.24 10.81
CA ASN A 3 9.34 23.16 11.89
C ASN A 3 9.58 22.50 13.27
N ARG A 4 9.55 23.29 14.36
CA ARG A 4 9.82 22.80 15.72
C ARG A 4 8.89 21.66 16.16
N ASN A 5 7.61 21.72 15.79
CA ASN A 5 6.64 20.67 16.14
C ASN A 5 6.92 19.38 15.38
N GLU A 6 7.31 19.46 14.10
CA GLU A 6 7.71 18.32 13.28
C GLU A 6 9.00 17.68 13.81
N LEU A 7 10.01 18.47 14.19
CA LEU A 7 11.22 17.96 14.83
C LEU A 7 10.91 17.19 16.11
N THR A 8 9.98 17.68 16.92
CA THR A 8 9.52 17.01 18.14
C THR A 8 8.73 15.74 17.82
N ARG A 9 7.76 15.82 16.90
CA ARG A 9 6.90 14.68 16.50
C ARG A 9 7.72 13.52 15.96
N TYR A 10 8.67 13.81 15.08
CA TYR A 10 9.45 12.79 14.37
C TYR A 10 10.81 12.50 15.02
N HIS A 11 11.07 13.01 16.20
CA HIS A 11 12.39 12.90 16.87
C HIS A 11 12.97 11.50 16.82
N ARG A 12 12.17 10.45 17.12
CA ARG A 12 12.64 9.06 17.11
C ARG A 12 13.07 8.57 15.73
N GLN A 13 12.45 9.07 14.66
CA GLN A 13 12.82 8.74 13.28
C GLN A 13 14.09 9.50 12.86
N LEU A 14 14.25 10.74 13.32
CA LEU A 14 15.41 11.56 13.01
C LEU A 14 16.72 11.02 13.60
N LEU A 15 16.63 10.21 14.65
CA LEU A 15 17.79 9.53 15.27
C LEU A 15 18.32 8.33 14.44
N ILE A 16 17.60 7.89 13.42
CA ILE A 16 18.03 6.80 12.53
C ILE A 16 19.01 7.38 11.50
N PRO A 17 20.31 6.99 11.50
CA PRO A 17 21.31 7.61 10.62
C PRO A 17 20.94 7.57 9.13
N GLU A 18 20.37 6.45 8.67
CA GLU A 18 19.99 6.24 7.28
C GLU A 18 18.72 6.98 6.87
N PHE A 19 18.03 7.60 7.82
CA PHE A 19 16.78 8.34 7.62
C PHE A 19 16.98 9.85 7.84
N GLY A 20 17.32 10.26 9.06
CA GLY A 20 17.64 11.63 9.46
C GLY A 20 16.60 12.70 9.06
N GLU A 21 17.00 13.96 9.10
CA GLU A 21 16.14 15.09 8.67
C GLU A 21 15.89 15.07 7.16
N GLU A 22 16.84 14.60 6.37
CA GLU A 22 16.69 14.53 4.92
C GLU A 22 15.60 13.52 4.53
N GLY A 23 15.59 12.33 5.15
CA GLY A 23 14.53 11.34 4.96
C GLY A 23 13.17 11.88 5.36
N GLN A 24 13.08 12.57 6.50
CA GLN A 24 11.81 13.18 6.96
C GLN A 24 11.33 14.28 6.00
N ARG A 25 12.24 15.10 5.47
CA ARG A 25 11.90 16.14 4.50
C ARG A 25 11.39 15.54 3.19
N ARG A 26 11.98 14.42 2.74
CA ARG A 26 11.50 13.69 1.56
C ARG A 26 10.10 13.12 1.81
N LEU A 27 9.85 12.51 2.97
CA LEU A 27 8.51 12.02 3.32
C LEU A 27 7.48 13.14 3.35
N LYS A 28 7.81 14.28 3.95
CA LYS A 28 6.92 15.45 4.00
C LYS A 28 6.49 15.94 2.61
N ASN A 29 7.34 15.77 1.60
CA ASN A 29 7.07 16.18 0.22
C ASN A 29 6.57 15.02 -0.65
N SER A 30 6.28 13.86 -0.06
CA SER A 30 5.87 12.67 -0.80
C SER A 30 4.36 12.53 -0.88
N HIS A 31 3.90 11.85 -1.93
CA HIS A 31 2.50 11.55 -2.17
C HIS A 31 2.29 10.03 -2.38
N VAL A 32 1.57 9.41 -1.45
CA VAL A 32 1.21 7.98 -1.47
C VAL A 32 -0.27 7.81 -1.77
N PHE A 33 -0.59 6.84 -2.61
CA PHE A 33 -1.96 6.42 -2.88
C PHE A 33 -2.23 5.05 -2.25
N VAL A 34 -3.21 4.97 -1.37
CA VAL A 34 -3.68 3.72 -0.77
C VAL A 34 -5.00 3.34 -1.44
N ILE A 35 -4.99 2.25 -2.20
CA ILE A 35 -6.16 1.77 -2.93
C ILE A 35 -6.76 0.58 -2.20
N GLY A 36 -7.96 0.77 -1.64
CA GLY A 36 -8.62 -0.12 -0.70
C GLY A 36 -8.30 0.22 0.74
N LEU A 37 -9.33 0.43 1.57
CA LEU A 37 -9.23 0.75 2.99
C LEU A 37 -9.80 -0.36 3.87
N GLY A 38 -9.51 -1.60 3.46
CA GLY A 38 -9.72 -2.80 4.27
C GLY A 38 -8.63 -2.99 5.33
N GLY A 39 -8.42 -4.23 5.80
CA GLY A 39 -7.45 -4.53 6.85
C GLY A 39 -5.99 -4.16 6.50
N LEU A 40 -5.58 -4.26 5.23
CA LEU A 40 -4.26 -3.82 4.76
C LEU A 40 -4.19 -2.28 4.71
N GLY A 41 -5.14 -1.65 3.99
CA GLY A 41 -5.09 -0.21 3.75
C GLY A 41 -5.26 0.64 5.00
N CYS A 42 -6.09 0.23 5.96
CA CYS A 42 -6.22 0.91 7.25
C CYS A 42 -4.89 0.99 7.99
N ALA A 43 -4.18 -0.13 8.09
CA ALA A 43 -2.93 -0.18 8.82
C ALA A 43 -1.81 0.60 8.10
N SER A 44 -1.63 0.39 6.79
CA SER A 44 -0.61 1.12 6.02
C SER A 44 -0.85 2.63 6.02
N ALA A 45 -2.09 3.10 5.82
CA ALA A 45 -2.44 4.51 5.87
C ALA A 45 -2.14 5.14 7.24
N THR A 46 -2.44 4.42 8.33
CA THR A 46 -2.14 4.88 9.69
C THR A 46 -0.65 5.13 9.88
N TYR A 47 0.19 4.20 9.43
CA TYR A 47 1.64 4.36 9.58
C TYR A 47 2.24 5.38 8.62
N PHE A 48 1.69 5.61 7.44
CA PHE A 48 2.10 6.73 6.58
C PHE A 48 1.84 8.08 7.24
N VAL A 49 0.66 8.25 7.83
CA VAL A 49 0.31 9.48 8.58
C VAL A 49 1.21 9.66 9.81
N ALA A 50 1.41 8.59 10.59
CA ALA A 50 2.28 8.64 11.76
C ALA A 50 3.74 8.94 11.40
N ALA A 51 4.25 8.38 10.30
CA ALA A 51 5.60 8.61 9.81
C ALA A 51 5.80 9.99 9.18
N GLY A 52 4.74 10.70 8.79
CA GLY A 52 4.83 12.04 8.23
C GLY A 52 4.96 12.08 6.70
N VAL A 53 4.33 11.15 6.00
CA VAL A 53 4.10 11.26 4.54
C VAL A 53 3.16 12.44 4.31
N GLY A 54 3.61 13.47 3.56
CA GLY A 54 2.92 14.75 3.49
C GLY A 54 1.58 14.73 2.79
N HIS A 55 1.41 13.88 1.77
CA HIS A 55 0.17 13.77 1.00
C HIS A 55 -0.23 12.30 0.88
N ILE A 56 -1.49 12.00 1.21
CA ILE A 56 -2.03 10.64 1.13
C ILE A 56 -3.39 10.68 0.44
N THR A 57 -3.51 10.02 -0.70
CA THR A 57 -4.80 9.80 -1.34
C THR A 57 -5.33 8.43 -0.93
N LEU A 58 -6.55 8.42 -0.42
CA LEU A 58 -7.27 7.23 0.03
C LEU A 58 -8.40 6.92 -0.95
N VAL A 59 -8.38 5.73 -1.55
CA VAL A 59 -9.39 5.33 -2.55
C VAL A 59 -10.12 4.09 -2.05
N ASP A 60 -11.43 4.21 -1.87
CA ASP A 60 -12.32 3.10 -1.53
C ASP A 60 -13.75 3.45 -1.94
N PHE A 61 -14.61 2.46 -2.14
CA PHE A 61 -16.03 2.67 -2.52
C PHE A 61 -17.02 2.06 -1.51
N ASP A 62 -16.51 1.44 -0.44
CA ASP A 62 -17.33 0.79 0.57
C ASP A 62 -17.76 1.74 1.70
N VAL A 63 -18.76 1.31 2.42
CA VAL A 63 -19.17 1.84 3.71
C VAL A 63 -18.67 0.93 4.83
N VAL A 64 -18.59 1.45 6.04
CA VAL A 64 -18.19 0.68 7.23
C VAL A 64 -19.30 -0.29 7.62
N GLU A 65 -18.95 -1.54 7.82
CA GLU A 65 -19.87 -2.59 8.29
C GLU A 65 -19.36 -3.18 9.61
N LEU A 66 -20.27 -3.73 10.43
CA LEU A 66 -19.90 -4.41 11.68
C LEU A 66 -18.88 -5.53 11.43
N SER A 67 -19.00 -6.24 10.32
CA SER A 67 -18.11 -7.32 9.90
C SER A 67 -16.65 -6.87 9.59
N ASP A 68 -16.41 -5.56 9.46
CA ASP A 68 -15.09 -5.00 9.19
C ASP A 68 -14.26 -4.81 10.45
N LEU A 69 -14.90 -4.55 11.59
CA LEU A 69 -14.27 -4.04 12.80
C LEU A 69 -13.26 -5.00 13.43
N ASN A 70 -13.30 -6.28 13.10
CA ASN A 70 -12.35 -7.28 13.59
C ASN A 70 -10.95 -7.19 12.96
N ARG A 71 -10.77 -6.36 11.88
CA ARG A 71 -9.50 -6.23 11.15
C ARG A 71 -9.22 -4.86 10.55
N GLN A 72 -10.20 -3.97 10.52
CA GLN A 72 -10.09 -2.61 9.97
C GLN A 72 -10.12 -1.59 11.11
N VAL A 73 -9.00 -1.50 11.83
CA VAL A 73 -8.88 -0.80 13.13
C VAL A 73 -9.08 0.72 13.09
N LEU A 74 -9.15 1.31 11.90
CA LEU A 74 -9.53 2.73 11.75
C LEU A 74 -11.01 2.97 12.00
N TYR A 75 -11.87 1.93 11.93
CA TYR A 75 -13.32 2.06 12.06
C TYR A 75 -13.78 1.56 13.41
N TRP A 76 -14.79 2.21 13.96
CA TRP A 76 -15.41 1.91 15.24
C TRP A 76 -16.91 1.69 15.05
N GLU A 77 -17.61 1.21 16.08
CA GLU A 77 -19.04 0.93 15.97
C GLU A 77 -19.87 2.17 15.58
N GLU A 78 -19.45 3.35 16.04
CA GLU A 78 -20.10 4.63 15.71
C GLU A 78 -19.97 5.04 14.24
N ASP A 79 -19.06 4.42 13.49
CA ASP A 79 -18.82 4.75 12.06
C ASP A 79 -19.64 3.87 11.12
N ILE A 80 -20.38 2.87 11.63
CA ILE A 80 -21.13 1.93 10.79
C ILE A 80 -22.12 2.68 9.87
N GLY A 81 -22.05 2.39 8.56
CA GLY A 81 -22.85 3.03 7.51
C GLY A 81 -22.20 4.25 6.87
N GLU A 82 -21.12 4.81 7.44
CA GLU A 82 -20.37 5.91 6.83
C GLU A 82 -19.40 5.41 5.75
N LYS A 83 -19.06 6.26 4.78
CA LYS A 83 -18.08 5.97 3.73
C LYS A 83 -16.68 5.79 4.34
N LYS A 84 -16.03 4.65 4.07
CA LYS A 84 -14.69 4.32 4.62
C LYS A 84 -13.67 5.43 4.42
N VAL A 85 -13.59 6.01 3.22
CA VAL A 85 -12.64 7.09 2.90
C VAL A 85 -12.84 8.35 3.75
N LEU A 86 -14.09 8.70 4.07
CA LEU A 86 -14.39 9.89 4.87
C LEU A 86 -14.09 9.68 6.36
N VAL A 87 -14.41 8.50 6.88
CA VAL A 87 -14.06 8.11 8.26
C VAL A 87 -12.55 8.06 8.42
N ALA A 88 -11.84 7.42 7.48
CA ALA A 88 -10.38 7.33 7.49
C ALA A 88 -9.76 8.74 7.44
N GLN A 89 -10.19 9.61 6.53
CA GLN A 89 -9.73 11.00 6.48
C GLN A 89 -9.91 11.71 7.82
N ARG A 90 -11.13 11.67 8.38
CA ARG A 90 -11.48 12.33 9.65
C ARG A 90 -10.57 11.88 10.81
N LYS A 91 -10.34 10.57 10.95
CA LYS A 91 -9.53 10.01 12.03
C LYS A 91 -8.04 10.22 11.84
N LEU A 92 -7.55 10.01 10.64
CA LEU A 92 -6.13 10.19 10.31
C LEU A 92 -5.70 11.65 10.38
N SER A 93 -6.57 12.60 10.01
CA SER A 93 -6.28 14.04 10.19
C SER A 93 -6.21 14.44 11.67
N LYS A 94 -6.91 13.72 12.56
CA LYS A 94 -6.75 13.92 14.03
C LYS A 94 -5.45 13.31 14.56
N LEU A 95 -4.96 12.22 13.95
CA LEU A 95 -3.67 11.64 14.32
C LEU A 95 -2.51 12.57 13.95
N ASN A 96 -2.57 13.19 12.78
CA ASN A 96 -1.57 14.16 12.33
C ASN A 96 -2.19 15.23 11.43
N SER A 97 -2.46 16.38 11.99
CA SER A 97 -3.13 17.50 11.31
C SER A 97 -2.26 18.21 10.26
N THR A 98 -0.98 17.88 10.16
CA THR A 98 -0.06 18.47 9.17
C THR A 98 -0.04 17.71 7.85
N ILE A 99 -0.70 16.56 7.77
CA ILE A 99 -0.76 15.72 6.58
C ILE A 99 -2.01 16.05 5.77
N GLU A 100 -1.84 16.22 4.48
CA GLU A 100 -2.96 16.35 3.55
C GLU A 100 -3.51 14.97 3.20
N ILE A 101 -4.80 14.75 3.48
CA ILE A 101 -5.47 13.47 3.21
C ILE A 101 -6.63 13.71 2.27
N ILE A 102 -6.52 13.14 1.07
CA ILE A 102 -7.48 13.29 -0.03
C ILE A 102 -8.34 12.02 -0.13
N PRO A 103 -9.63 12.06 0.26
CA PRO A 103 -10.52 10.92 0.14
C PRO A 103 -11.14 10.86 -1.26
N ILE A 104 -11.07 9.71 -1.93
CA ILE A 104 -11.74 9.44 -3.20
C ILE A 104 -12.70 8.29 -3.01
N PHE A 105 -14.01 8.58 -2.99
CA PHE A 105 -15.05 7.55 -2.95
C PHE A 105 -15.33 7.05 -4.35
N ALA A 106 -14.61 6.01 -4.78
CA ALA A 106 -14.72 5.47 -6.12
C ALA A 106 -14.32 3.99 -6.18
N LYS A 107 -15.05 3.22 -6.97
CA LYS A 107 -14.65 1.86 -7.37
C LYS A 107 -13.62 1.96 -8.50
N ILE A 108 -12.49 1.28 -8.34
CA ILE A 108 -11.47 1.22 -9.38
C ILE A 108 -11.95 0.38 -10.56
N THR A 109 -11.78 0.93 -11.74
CA THR A 109 -12.12 0.31 -13.02
C THR A 109 -11.04 0.61 -14.05
N LYS A 110 -11.04 -0.11 -15.20
CA LYS A 110 -10.13 0.19 -16.32
C LYS A 110 -10.31 1.61 -16.87
N LYS A 111 -11.49 2.24 -16.68
CA LYS A 111 -11.80 3.56 -17.23
C LYS A 111 -11.24 4.70 -16.37
N ASN A 112 -11.17 4.53 -15.04
CA ASN A 112 -10.82 5.60 -14.12
C ASN A 112 -9.46 5.43 -13.42
N VAL A 113 -8.87 4.24 -13.46
CA VAL A 113 -7.64 3.96 -12.70
C VAL A 113 -6.51 4.91 -13.06
N PHE A 114 -6.34 5.25 -14.34
CA PHE A 114 -5.27 6.13 -14.81
C PHE A 114 -5.38 7.54 -14.23
N SER A 115 -6.57 8.13 -14.26
CA SER A 115 -6.79 9.45 -13.67
C SER A 115 -6.74 9.45 -12.14
N ILE A 116 -7.11 8.33 -11.51
CA ILE A 116 -7.07 8.22 -10.04
C ILE A 116 -5.64 8.17 -9.53
N ILE A 117 -4.72 7.42 -10.17
CA ILE A 117 -3.34 7.26 -9.69
C ILE A 117 -2.38 8.33 -10.22
N ASP A 118 -2.86 9.27 -10.99
CA ASP A 118 -2.02 10.34 -11.54
C ASP A 118 -1.40 11.18 -10.42
N GLY A 119 -0.09 11.45 -10.54
CA GLY A 119 0.68 12.15 -9.51
C GLY A 119 1.13 11.29 -8.31
N ALA A 120 0.81 9.99 -8.28
CA ALA A 120 1.30 9.10 -7.23
C ALA A 120 2.81 8.85 -7.37
N GLN A 121 3.55 8.94 -6.27
CA GLN A 121 4.94 8.47 -6.21
C GLN A 121 5.03 6.97 -5.86
N VAL A 122 4.05 6.46 -5.13
CA VAL A 122 3.90 5.04 -4.78
C VAL A 122 2.41 4.72 -4.67
N VAL A 123 1.98 3.59 -5.22
CA VAL A 123 0.65 3.02 -5.01
C VAL A 123 0.75 1.81 -4.09
N VAL A 124 -0.08 1.78 -3.05
CA VAL A 124 -0.13 0.71 -2.04
C VAL A 124 -1.44 -0.06 -2.14
N ASP A 125 -1.32 -1.38 -2.19
CA ASP A 125 -2.43 -2.32 -2.36
C ASP A 125 -3.14 -2.63 -1.05
N GLY A 126 -4.36 -2.14 -0.89
CA GLY A 126 -5.29 -2.50 0.17
C GLY A 126 -6.47 -3.36 -0.31
N LEU A 127 -6.44 -3.82 -1.57
CA LEU A 127 -7.53 -4.53 -2.23
C LEU A 127 -7.67 -5.99 -1.75
N ASP A 128 -8.82 -6.57 -2.00
CA ASP A 128 -9.17 -7.96 -1.64
C ASP A 128 -9.37 -8.90 -2.84
N ASN A 129 -9.39 -8.38 -4.06
CA ASN A 129 -9.66 -9.17 -5.25
C ASN A 129 -8.59 -9.00 -6.35
N LEU A 130 -8.26 -10.11 -7.02
CA LEU A 130 -7.20 -10.16 -8.03
C LEU A 130 -7.52 -9.34 -9.29
N ALA A 131 -8.79 -9.28 -9.70
CA ALA A 131 -9.18 -8.57 -10.91
C ALA A 131 -8.86 -7.06 -10.81
N THR A 132 -9.24 -6.42 -9.71
CA THR A 132 -8.92 -4.99 -9.47
C THR A 132 -7.42 -4.78 -9.30
N ARG A 133 -6.72 -5.67 -8.61
CA ARG A 133 -5.25 -5.63 -8.47
C ARG A 133 -4.52 -5.63 -9.82
N LEU A 134 -4.96 -6.47 -10.76
CA LEU A 134 -4.37 -6.51 -12.11
C LEU A 134 -4.64 -5.23 -12.90
N ILE A 135 -5.80 -4.58 -12.69
CA ILE A 135 -6.11 -3.27 -13.27
C ILE A 135 -5.14 -2.22 -12.73
N VAL A 136 -4.98 -2.14 -11.40
CA VAL A 136 -4.03 -1.21 -10.75
C VAL A 136 -2.59 -1.49 -11.19
N ASN A 137 -2.16 -2.75 -11.16
CA ASN A 137 -0.83 -3.13 -11.63
C ASN A 137 -0.56 -2.68 -13.08
N SER A 138 -1.51 -2.88 -13.99
CA SER A 138 -1.36 -2.46 -15.39
C SER A 138 -1.23 -0.95 -15.52
N ALA A 139 -1.99 -0.19 -14.73
CA ALA A 139 -1.91 1.26 -14.72
C ALA A 139 -0.57 1.74 -14.13
N CYS A 140 -0.14 1.17 -13.01
CA CYS A 140 1.14 1.49 -12.37
C CYS A 140 2.33 1.21 -13.31
N ILE A 141 2.33 0.08 -14.02
CA ILE A 141 3.36 -0.23 -15.03
C ILE A 141 3.40 0.85 -16.11
N LYS A 142 2.26 1.20 -16.71
CA LYS A 142 2.19 2.21 -17.78
C LYS A 142 2.59 3.61 -17.32
N HIS A 143 2.25 4.02 -16.10
CA HIS A 143 2.61 5.32 -15.54
C HIS A 143 3.99 5.34 -14.87
N LYS A 144 4.72 4.20 -14.87
CA LYS A 144 6.03 4.03 -14.24
C LYS A 144 6.00 4.32 -12.73
N ILE A 145 4.87 4.05 -12.07
CA ILE A 145 4.68 4.25 -10.64
C ILE A 145 4.95 2.93 -9.89
N PRO A 146 5.81 2.91 -8.88
CA PRO A 146 6.00 1.74 -8.01
C PRO A 146 4.69 1.28 -7.37
N TYR A 147 4.48 -0.03 -7.30
CA TYR A 147 3.29 -0.66 -6.73
C TYR A 147 3.68 -1.65 -5.65
N ILE A 148 3.20 -1.44 -4.42
CA ILE A 148 3.47 -2.32 -3.29
C ILE A 148 2.30 -3.28 -3.14
N TYR A 149 2.42 -4.44 -3.75
CA TYR A 149 1.42 -5.50 -3.68
C TYR A 149 1.46 -6.23 -2.35
N ALA A 150 0.30 -6.54 -1.78
CA ALA A 150 0.15 -7.47 -0.67
C ALA A 150 -1.09 -8.35 -0.82
N GLY A 151 -1.00 -9.57 -0.31
CA GLY A 151 -2.11 -10.52 -0.25
C GLY A 151 -2.14 -11.24 1.08
N VAL A 152 -3.35 -11.42 1.64
CA VAL A 152 -3.54 -12.09 2.94
C VAL A 152 -4.68 -13.10 2.85
N SER A 153 -4.56 -14.19 3.62
CA SER A 153 -5.57 -15.24 3.69
C SER A 153 -5.31 -16.12 4.91
N ARG A 154 -6.35 -16.37 5.71
CA ARG A 154 -6.26 -17.16 6.93
C ARG A 154 -5.18 -16.61 7.88
N LEU A 155 -4.13 -17.37 8.17
CA LEU A 155 -2.94 -16.99 8.95
C LEU A 155 -1.72 -16.75 8.05
N ARG A 156 -1.91 -16.42 6.77
CA ARG A 156 -0.83 -16.25 5.80
C ARG A 156 -0.87 -14.88 5.16
N GLY A 157 0.31 -14.36 4.85
CA GLY A 157 0.46 -13.12 4.12
C GLY A 157 1.60 -13.17 3.11
N MET A 158 1.54 -12.31 2.12
CA MET A 158 2.61 -12.13 1.14
C MET A 158 2.70 -10.67 0.71
N ILE A 159 3.91 -10.27 0.32
CA ILE A 159 4.19 -8.91 -0.15
C ILE A 159 5.34 -8.91 -1.15
N THR A 160 5.28 -8.02 -2.13
CA THR A 160 6.38 -7.69 -3.05
C THR A 160 6.32 -6.23 -3.46
N THR A 161 7.48 -5.68 -3.77
CA THR A 161 7.61 -4.33 -4.33
C THR A 161 7.83 -4.43 -5.84
N ILE A 162 6.89 -3.90 -6.61
CA ILE A 162 6.92 -3.86 -8.07
C ILE A 162 7.45 -2.50 -8.52
N ILE A 163 8.60 -2.50 -9.19
CA ILE A 163 9.21 -1.30 -9.79
C ILE A 163 9.13 -1.46 -11.30
N PRO A 164 8.32 -0.63 -11.99
CA PRO A 164 8.17 -0.69 -13.44
C PRO A 164 9.51 -0.65 -14.19
N GLY A 165 9.66 -1.48 -15.20
CA GLY A 165 10.90 -1.63 -15.96
C GLY A 165 12.01 -2.43 -15.27
N LYS A 166 12.03 -2.52 -13.93
CA LYS A 166 13.11 -3.16 -13.16
C LYS A 166 12.75 -4.56 -12.63
N THR A 167 11.51 -4.75 -12.15
CA THR A 167 11.09 -6.01 -11.53
C THR A 167 9.99 -6.71 -12.34
N PRO A 168 9.72 -8.00 -12.07
CA PRO A 168 8.48 -8.63 -12.50
C PRO A 168 7.25 -7.85 -11.99
N CYS A 169 6.17 -7.81 -12.77
CA CYS A 169 4.91 -7.21 -12.33
C CYS A 169 3.95 -8.26 -11.74
N LEU A 170 2.81 -7.82 -11.23
CA LEU A 170 1.83 -8.73 -10.63
C LEU A 170 1.30 -9.78 -11.64
N ALA A 171 1.18 -9.43 -12.92
CA ALA A 171 0.78 -10.38 -13.96
C ALA A 171 1.83 -11.47 -14.26
N CYS A 172 3.10 -11.28 -13.86
CA CYS A 172 4.09 -12.34 -13.89
C CYS A 172 3.87 -13.37 -12.76
N ILE A 173 3.36 -12.91 -11.61
CA ILE A 173 3.05 -13.76 -10.45
C ILE A 173 1.71 -14.49 -10.64
N TYR A 174 0.74 -13.79 -11.22
CA TYR A 174 -0.61 -14.29 -11.50
C TYR A 174 -0.90 -14.21 -13.00
N PRO A 175 -0.47 -15.21 -13.78
CA PRO A 175 -0.76 -15.25 -15.21
C PRO A 175 -2.26 -15.37 -15.49
N GLU A 176 -2.64 -15.14 -16.75
CA GLU A 176 -4.03 -15.21 -17.21
C GLU A 176 -4.67 -16.56 -16.80
N GLY A 177 -5.88 -16.51 -16.27
CA GLY A 177 -6.58 -17.70 -15.74
C GLY A 177 -6.30 -18.01 -14.26
N SER A 178 -5.40 -17.28 -13.60
CA SER A 178 -5.20 -17.41 -12.16
C SER A 178 -6.49 -17.10 -11.39
N ARG A 179 -6.84 -17.95 -10.44
CA ARG A 179 -7.98 -17.68 -9.53
C ARG A 179 -7.48 -16.90 -8.33
N GLY A 180 -8.13 -15.78 -8.04
CA GLY A 180 -7.89 -15.02 -6.82
C GLY A 180 -8.41 -15.77 -5.59
N GLY A 181 -7.77 -15.58 -4.45
CA GLY A 181 -8.19 -16.15 -3.17
C GLY A 181 -9.33 -15.38 -2.48
N GLY A 182 -10.20 -14.68 -3.21
CA GLY A 182 -11.31 -13.91 -2.63
C GLY A 182 -12.26 -14.77 -1.80
N GLY A 183 -12.82 -14.20 -0.72
CA GLY A 183 -13.78 -14.86 0.16
C GLY A 183 -13.18 -15.81 1.21
N LEU A 184 -11.86 -15.91 1.31
CA LEU A 184 -11.19 -16.66 2.37
C LEU A 184 -11.16 -15.84 3.66
N GLY A 185 -11.48 -16.47 4.80
CA GLY A 185 -11.32 -15.84 6.12
C GLY A 185 -9.87 -15.38 6.37
N VAL A 186 -9.71 -14.35 7.19
CA VAL A 186 -8.41 -13.84 7.62
C VAL A 186 -8.47 -13.39 9.07
N LEU A 187 -7.45 -13.74 9.86
CA LEU A 187 -7.31 -13.23 11.21
C LEU A 187 -6.74 -11.80 11.15
N GLY A 188 -7.40 -10.85 11.85
CA GLY A 188 -7.15 -9.40 11.69
C GLY A 188 -5.71 -8.92 11.92
N VAL A 189 -4.92 -9.63 12.73
CA VAL A 189 -3.50 -9.30 12.93
C VAL A 189 -2.63 -9.56 11.69
N ILE A 190 -3.07 -10.43 10.77
CA ILE A 190 -2.28 -10.77 9.56
C ILE A 190 -2.24 -9.60 8.57
N PRO A 191 -3.38 -8.99 8.16
CA PRO A 191 -3.31 -7.80 7.33
C PRO A 191 -2.53 -6.65 7.98
N ALA A 192 -2.67 -6.43 9.31
CA ALA A 192 -1.89 -5.41 9.99
C ALA A 192 -0.38 -5.66 9.91
N LEU A 193 0.08 -6.90 10.13
CA LEU A 193 1.49 -7.28 10.00
C LEU A 193 2.02 -7.02 8.59
N ILE A 194 1.31 -7.48 7.57
CA ILE A 194 1.74 -7.34 6.17
C ILE A 194 1.69 -5.88 5.70
N ALA A 195 0.70 -5.11 6.14
CA ALA A 195 0.59 -3.69 5.84
C ALA A 195 1.76 -2.87 6.42
N ASN A 196 2.33 -3.26 7.56
CA ASN A 196 3.51 -2.62 8.10
C ASN A 196 4.75 -2.85 7.22
N PHE A 197 4.88 -4.01 6.60
CA PHE A 197 5.90 -4.22 5.58
C PHE A 197 5.65 -3.38 4.33
N GLN A 198 4.38 -3.20 3.89
CA GLN A 198 4.05 -2.29 2.79
C GLN A 198 4.47 -0.86 3.12
N ALA A 199 4.17 -0.40 4.33
CA ALA A 199 4.56 0.94 4.78
C ALA A 199 6.09 1.10 4.79
N LEU A 200 6.82 0.12 5.30
CA LEU A 200 8.29 0.14 5.34
C LEU A 200 8.91 0.19 3.93
N GLU A 201 8.48 -0.67 3.01
CA GLU A 201 8.97 -0.69 1.63
C GLU A 201 8.64 0.61 0.88
N SER A 202 7.44 1.16 1.10
CA SER A 202 7.04 2.46 0.53
C SER A 202 7.91 3.60 1.06
N ILE A 203 8.14 3.65 2.38
CA ILE A 203 8.98 4.68 3.01
C ILE A 203 10.40 4.62 2.46
N LYS A 204 11.00 3.43 2.32
CA LYS A 204 12.33 3.29 1.69
C LYS A 204 12.37 3.93 0.30
N LEU A 205 11.39 3.63 -0.56
CA LEU A 205 11.31 4.23 -1.90
C LEU A 205 11.22 5.76 -1.83
N LEU A 206 10.34 6.29 -0.98
CA LEU A 206 10.08 7.72 -0.86
C LEU A 206 11.30 8.51 -0.36
N ILE A 207 12.12 7.91 0.50
CA ILE A 207 13.35 8.54 0.98
C ILE A 207 14.56 8.29 0.06
N GLY A 208 14.37 7.55 -1.04
CA GLY A 208 15.42 7.28 -2.03
C GLY A 208 16.28 6.07 -1.71
N GLN A 209 15.86 5.21 -0.77
CA GLN A 209 16.50 3.93 -0.48
C GLN A 209 15.96 2.82 -1.38
N SER A 210 16.77 1.78 -1.61
CA SER A 210 16.33 0.60 -2.35
C SER A 210 15.39 -0.26 -1.48
N PRO A 211 14.18 -0.60 -1.98
CA PRO A 211 13.29 -1.50 -1.26
C PRO A 211 13.87 -2.92 -1.25
N SER A 212 13.71 -3.63 -0.13
CA SER A 212 14.29 -4.96 0.07
C SER A 212 13.56 -6.05 -0.71
N LEU A 213 12.30 -5.81 -1.06
CA LEU A 213 11.41 -6.77 -1.72
C LEU A 213 11.22 -6.48 -3.22
N ALA A 214 12.07 -5.64 -3.82
CA ALA A 214 12.05 -5.41 -5.25
C ALA A 214 12.44 -6.70 -6.00
N GLY A 215 11.50 -7.27 -6.77
CA GLY A 215 11.68 -8.53 -7.48
C GLY A 215 11.68 -9.79 -6.59
N LYS A 216 11.33 -9.64 -5.32
CA LYS A 216 11.25 -10.73 -4.34
C LYS A 216 9.86 -10.81 -3.73
N LEU A 217 9.39 -12.02 -3.43
CA LEU A 217 8.13 -12.26 -2.74
C LEU A 217 8.42 -12.76 -1.32
N LEU A 218 8.14 -11.92 -0.33
CA LEU A 218 8.10 -12.37 1.05
C LEU A 218 6.77 -13.07 1.31
N ARG A 219 6.83 -14.26 1.90
CA ARG A 219 5.68 -15.03 2.40
C ARG A 219 5.82 -15.21 3.91
N PHE A 220 4.74 -14.94 4.61
CA PHE A 220 4.60 -15.21 6.04
C PHE A 220 3.60 -16.32 6.28
N ASN A 221 3.93 -17.25 7.17
CA ASN A 221 3.03 -18.31 7.64
C ASN A 221 2.88 -18.21 9.17
N GLY A 222 1.74 -17.71 9.63
CA GLY A 222 1.44 -17.54 11.06
C GLY A 222 1.19 -18.83 11.83
N ASN A 223 1.05 -20.02 11.16
CA ASN A 223 0.92 -21.28 11.89
C ASN A 223 2.25 -21.73 12.54
N ASP A 224 3.37 -21.37 11.94
CA ASP A 224 4.72 -21.75 12.38
C ASP A 224 5.66 -20.54 12.52
N MET A 225 5.11 -19.32 12.38
CA MET A 225 5.83 -18.03 12.47
C MET A 225 7.02 -17.91 11.50
N LYS A 226 6.95 -18.59 10.36
CA LYS A 226 8.05 -18.57 9.37
C LYS A 226 7.87 -17.50 8.32
N PHE A 227 8.99 -16.86 8.01
CA PHE A 227 9.14 -15.99 6.85
C PHE A 227 9.97 -16.70 5.78
N ARG A 228 9.54 -16.59 4.53
CA ARG A 228 10.30 -17.05 3.37
C ARG A 228 10.33 -15.95 2.33
N ILE A 229 11.50 -15.71 1.74
CA ILE A 229 11.70 -14.78 0.63
C ILE A 229 12.13 -15.58 -0.58
N ASP A 230 11.35 -15.49 -1.66
CA ASP A 230 11.61 -16.14 -2.94
C ASP A 230 11.88 -15.07 -4.00
N GLU A 231 12.83 -15.28 -4.89
CA GLU A 231 13.00 -14.43 -6.07
C GLU A 231 11.87 -14.68 -7.08
N ILE A 232 11.37 -13.61 -7.67
CA ILE A 232 10.33 -13.69 -8.69
C ILE A 232 11.00 -13.51 -10.05
N LYS A 233 10.77 -14.48 -10.94
CA LYS A 233 11.24 -14.38 -12.34
C LYS A 233 10.24 -13.61 -13.19
N ARG A 234 10.76 -12.74 -14.07
CA ARG A 234 9.92 -12.08 -15.06
C ARG A 234 9.46 -13.10 -16.10
N ASN A 235 8.19 -13.04 -16.44
CA ASN A 235 7.68 -13.77 -17.60
C ASN A 235 7.97 -12.93 -18.86
N GLU A 236 8.81 -13.42 -19.75
CA GLU A 236 9.22 -12.73 -20.98
C GLU A 236 8.03 -12.48 -21.93
N SER A 237 7.01 -13.33 -21.90
CA SER A 237 5.76 -13.16 -22.65
C SER A 237 4.67 -12.38 -21.90
N CYS A 238 4.99 -11.71 -20.80
CA CYS A 238 4.01 -10.98 -20.01
C CYS A 238 3.39 -9.83 -20.82
N LYS A 239 2.09 -9.89 -21.07
CA LYS A 239 1.34 -8.87 -21.84
C LYS A 239 1.33 -7.48 -21.18
N VAL A 240 1.75 -7.36 -19.91
CA VAL A 240 1.70 -6.11 -19.15
C VAL A 240 3.06 -5.44 -19.06
N CYS A 241 4.13 -6.18 -18.74
CA CYS A 241 5.45 -5.56 -18.50
C CYS A 241 6.55 -5.96 -19.48
N SER A 242 6.31 -6.89 -20.44
CA SER A 242 7.33 -7.26 -21.43
C SER A 242 7.61 -6.14 -22.45
N GLN A 243 6.63 -5.28 -22.72
CA GLN A 243 6.76 -4.21 -23.71
C GLN A 243 7.58 -3.00 -23.23
N GLU A 244 7.95 -2.93 -21.95
CA GLU A 244 8.69 -1.79 -21.35
C GLU A 244 10.21 -2.01 -21.21
N VAL A 245 10.72 -3.15 -21.68
CA VAL A 245 12.16 -3.49 -21.58
C VAL A 245 12.96 -3.00 -22.79
N VAL A 246 12.32 -2.37 -23.77
CA VAL A 246 12.99 -1.87 -24.96
C VAL A 246 13.12 -0.36 -24.89
N LYS A 247 14.18 0.09 -24.28
CA LYS A 247 15.15 1.16 -24.66
C LYS A 247 15.98 1.62 -23.48
#